data_096230590f0e79d79797358c8c3b5a0b
#
_entry.id   096230590f0e79d79797358c8c3b5a0b
#
_cell.length_a   1.000
_cell.length_b   1.000
_cell.length_c   1.000
_cell.angle_alpha   90.00
_cell.angle_beta   90.00
_cell.angle_gamma   90.00
#
_symmetry.space_group_name_H-M   'P 1'
#
loop_
_entity.id
_entity.type
_entity.pdbx_description
1 polymer ?
#
loop_
_entity_poly.entity_id
_entity_poly.type
_entity_poly.pdbx_seq_one_letter_code
_entity_poly.pdbx_strand_id
1 'polypeptide(L)'
;MPGGMAKFMQKLSNSMSSHFNKKYDEKGSLFQGAYKSSTIAEDSYLRWLAPYVMVKNVFELYPGGLRRAAEDFDTAWNWGTQNYPFSSLPDFIGKQKSPLLEKDILEDMFSSHADFKKVSKEMILSRKWEKKEDKFRIITLE
;
A
#
# COMPACT_ATOMS: atom_id res chain seq x y z
N MET A 1 18.08 12.88 -10.98
CA MET A 1 18.10 14.23 -10.36
C MET A 1 18.19 14.07 -8.84
N PRO A 2 19.26 14.46 -8.21
CA PRO A 2 19.33 14.47 -6.76
C PRO A 2 18.17 15.34 -6.19
N GLY A 3 17.43 14.82 -5.23
CA GLY A 3 16.34 15.54 -4.57
C GLY A 3 14.97 15.55 -5.29
N GLY A 4 14.81 14.85 -6.39
CA GLY A 4 13.51 14.80 -7.11
C GLY A 4 12.39 14.19 -6.26
N MET A 5 12.67 13.08 -5.58
CA MET A 5 11.72 12.43 -4.66
C MET A 5 11.36 13.35 -3.49
N ALA A 6 12.34 14.02 -2.90
CA ALA A 6 12.09 14.93 -1.78
C ALA A 6 11.17 16.09 -2.19
N LYS A 7 11.42 16.71 -3.35
CA LYS A 7 10.57 17.77 -3.90
C LYS A 7 9.16 17.28 -4.22
N PHE A 8 9.04 16.08 -4.80
CA PHE A 8 7.75 15.45 -5.08
C PHE A 8 6.96 15.25 -3.80
N MET A 9 7.56 14.61 -2.79
CA MET A 9 6.91 14.33 -1.51
C MET A 9 6.52 15.60 -0.75
N GLN A 10 7.37 16.64 -0.80
CA GLN A 10 7.05 17.94 -0.22
C GLN A 10 5.83 18.56 -0.87
N LYS A 11 5.77 18.59 -2.20
CA LYS A 11 4.63 19.14 -2.94
C LYS A 11 3.36 18.36 -2.67
N LEU A 12 3.43 17.02 -2.70
CA LEU A 12 2.31 16.14 -2.43
C LEU A 12 1.76 16.37 -1.00
N SER A 13 2.62 16.32 0.01
CA SER A 13 2.23 16.51 1.42
C SER A 13 1.62 17.89 1.66
N ASN A 14 2.21 18.94 1.09
CA ASN A 14 1.67 20.30 1.21
C ASN A 14 0.31 20.42 0.53
N SER A 15 0.15 19.84 -0.66
CA SER A 15 -1.13 19.86 -1.39
C SER A 15 -2.22 19.12 -0.62
N MET A 16 -1.91 17.94 -0.07
CA MET A 16 -2.84 17.16 0.75
C MET A 16 -3.25 17.91 2.01
N SER A 17 -2.29 18.51 2.74
CA SER A 17 -2.56 19.29 3.96
C SER A 17 -3.43 20.51 3.65
N SER A 18 -3.10 21.24 2.58
CA SER A 18 -3.87 22.43 2.17
C SER A 18 -5.31 22.08 1.77
N HIS A 19 -5.48 21.00 1.02
CA HIS A 19 -6.80 20.52 0.59
C HIS A 19 -7.65 20.09 1.80
N PHE A 20 -7.06 19.29 2.70
CA PHE A 20 -7.73 18.83 3.92
C PHE A 20 -8.15 20.01 4.80
N ASN A 21 -7.21 20.90 5.11
CA ASN A 21 -7.45 22.05 5.97
C ASN A 21 -8.56 22.96 5.39
N LYS A 22 -8.53 23.20 4.08
CA LYS A 22 -9.59 23.97 3.41
C LYS A 22 -10.95 23.28 3.45
N LYS A 23 -10.98 21.96 3.29
CA LYS A 23 -12.22 21.19 3.24
C LYS A 23 -12.91 21.07 4.60
N TYR A 24 -12.11 20.97 5.68
CA TYR A 24 -12.60 20.71 7.03
C TYR A 24 -12.46 21.90 7.98
N ASP A 25 -12.06 23.05 7.46
CA ASP A 25 -11.78 24.29 8.23
C ASP A 25 -10.77 24.07 9.37
N GLU A 26 -9.75 23.25 9.08
CA GLU A 26 -8.68 22.89 10.00
C GLU A 26 -7.41 23.69 9.73
N LYS A 27 -6.48 23.71 10.68
CA LYS A 27 -5.19 24.39 10.58
C LYS A 27 -4.06 23.48 11.07
N GLY A 28 -2.88 23.69 10.50
CA GLY A 28 -1.68 22.98 10.90
C GLY A 28 -1.27 21.87 9.93
N SER A 29 -0.31 21.03 10.35
CA SER A 29 0.22 19.94 9.54
C SER A 29 -0.58 18.66 9.74
N LEU A 30 -0.93 17.97 8.64
CA LEU A 30 -1.50 16.63 8.70
C LEU A 30 -0.43 15.57 9.02
N PHE A 31 0.82 15.88 8.74
CA PHE A 31 1.93 14.95 8.88
C PHE A 31 2.80 15.33 10.06
N GLN A 32 3.19 14.35 10.87
CA GLN A 32 4.00 14.55 12.08
C GLN A 32 5.48 14.83 11.80
N GLY A 33 5.90 14.84 10.54
CA GLY A 33 7.29 15.12 10.17
C GLY A 33 7.56 14.91 8.68
N ALA A 34 8.84 14.89 8.31
CA ALA A 34 9.27 14.64 6.96
C ALA A 34 8.94 13.16 6.55
N TYR A 35 8.71 12.95 5.26
CA TYR A 35 8.57 11.58 4.74
C TYR A 35 9.83 10.77 5.02
N LYS A 36 9.63 9.48 5.19
CA LYS A 36 10.73 8.52 5.32
C LYS A 36 10.79 7.64 4.07
N SER A 37 11.96 7.26 3.65
CA SER A 37 12.18 6.40 2.48
C SER A 37 13.19 5.32 2.81
N SER A 38 13.01 4.15 2.19
CA SER A 38 13.96 3.06 2.24
C SER A 38 14.13 2.48 0.85
N THR A 39 15.34 2.07 0.51
CA THR A 39 15.64 1.43 -0.77
C THR A 39 15.33 -0.05 -0.69
N ILE A 40 14.65 -0.56 -1.69
CA ILE A 40 14.40 -1.98 -1.88
C ILE A 40 15.46 -2.49 -2.85
N ALA A 41 16.36 -3.33 -2.36
CA ALA A 41 17.49 -3.84 -3.14
C ALA A 41 17.26 -5.24 -3.76
N GLU A 42 16.21 -5.94 -3.33
CA GLU A 42 15.93 -7.32 -3.74
C GLU A 42 14.51 -7.48 -4.29
N ASP A 43 14.38 -8.11 -5.45
CA ASP A 43 13.10 -8.40 -6.08
C ASP A 43 12.21 -9.29 -5.22
N SER A 44 12.80 -10.24 -4.50
CA SER A 44 12.08 -11.09 -3.55
C SER A 44 11.39 -10.29 -2.44
N TYR A 45 12.04 -9.21 -2.01
CA TYR A 45 11.47 -8.29 -1.03
C TYR A 45 10.37 -7.42 -1.63
N LEU A 46 10.56 -6.90 -2.84
CA LEU A 46 9.53 -6.13 -3.54
C LEU A 46 8.29 -6.99 -3.82
N ARG A 47 8.50 -8.26 -4.25
CA ARG A 47 7.41 -9.23 -4.47
C ARG A 47 6.58 -9.49 -3.20
N TRP A 48 7.19 -9.40 -2.02
CA TRP A 48 6.47 -9.48 -0.75
C TRP A 48 5.81 -8.15 -0.35
N LEU A 49 6.50 -7.03 -0.59
CA LEU A 49 6.04 -5.70 -0.17
C LEU A 49 4.81 -5.22 -0.95
N ALA A 50 4.69 -5.57 -2.23
CA ALA A 50 3.55 -5.18 -3.04
C ALA A 50 2.21 -5.69 -2.46
N PRO A 51 2.04 -6.99 -2.13
CA PRO A 51 0.84 -7.46 -1.41
C PRO A 51 0.66 -6.83 -0.02
N TYR A 52 1.77 -6.55 0.69
CA TYR A 52 1.69 -5.89 1.98
C TYR A 52 1.01 -4.52 1.87
N VAL A 53 1.45 -3.69 0.94
CA VAL A 53 0.91 -2.33 0.76
C VAL A 53 -0.49 -2.38 0.15
N MET A 54 -0.71 -3.18 -0.89
CA MET A 54 -1.96 -3.17 -1.66
C MET A 54 -3.08 -4.00 -1.03
N VAL A 55 -2.76 -5.06 -0.29
CA VAL A 55 -3.76 -6.00 0.22
C VAL A 55 -3.86 -5.95 1.74
N LYS A 56 -2.76 -6.11 2.47
CA LYS A 56 -2.79 -6.12 3.95
C LYS A 56 -3.37 -4.81 4.50
N ASN A 57 -2.94 -3.66 4.01
CA ASN A 57 -3.43 -2.37 4.47
C ASN A 57 -4.92 -2.17 4.15
N VAL A 58 -5.38 -2.68 3.00
CA VAL A 58 -6.81 -2.66 2.65
C VAL A 58 -7.62 -3.58 3.58
N PHE A 59 -7.09 -4.75 3.89
CA PHE A 59 -7.74 -5.74 4.76
C PHE A 59 -7.86 -5.28 6.22
N GLU A 60 -6.99 -4.38 6.68
CA GLU A 60 -7.16 -3.73 7.99
C GLU A 60 -8.44 -2.89 8.09
N LEU A 61 -8.90 -2.37 6.95
CA LEU A 61 -10.13 -1.59 6.84
C LEU A 61 -11.37 -2.44 6.53
N TYR A 62 -11.18 -3.74 6.30
CA TYR A 62 -12.28 -4.68 6.07
C TYR A 62 -13.17 -4.78 7.33
N PRO A 63 -14.50 -4.91 7.19
CA PRO A 63 -15.39 -5.12 8.35
C PRO A 63 -14.97 -6.31 9.20
N GLY A 64 -14.55 -6.04 10.44
CA GLY A 64 -13.93 -7.04 11.33
C GLY A 64 -12.40 -7.11 11.26
N GLY A 65 -11.78 -6.24 10.44
CA GLY A 65 -10.32 -6.07 10.36
C GLY A 65 -9.58 -7.22 9.71
N LEU A 66 -8.25 -7.16 9.80
CA LEU A 66 -7.34 -8.12 9.16
C LEU A 66 -7.57 -9.57 9.60
N ARG A 67 -7.94 -9.80 10.86
CA ARG A 67 -8.22 -11.16 11.36
C ARG A 67 -9.40 -11.77 10.60
N ARG A 68 -10.51 -11.04 10.49
CA ARG A 68 -11.70 -11.50 9.76
C ARG A 68 -11.41 -11.68 8.26
N ALA A 69 -10.63 -10.76 7.69
CA ALA A 69 -10.19 -10.87 6.29
C ALA A 69 -9.31 -12.10 6.05
N ALA A 70 -8.49 -12.50 7.01
CA ALA A 70 -7.69 -13.73 6.91
C ALA A 70 -8.53 -15.01 7.03
N GLU A 71 -9.57 -15.01 7.87
CA GLU A 71 -10.51 -16.13 8.03
C GLU A 71 -11.34 -16.38 6.76
N ASP A 72 -11.72 -15.30 6.05
CA ASP A 72 -12.49 -15.36 4.81
C ASP A 72 -11.82 -14.50 3.71
N PHE A 73 -10.66 -14.97 3.28
CA PHE A 73 -9.80 -14.23 2.35
C PHE A 73 -10.51 -13.88 1.04
N ASP A 74 -11.28 -14.78 0.48
CA ASP A 74 -11.89 -14.56 -0.83
C ASP A 74 -13.00 -13.51 -0.78
N THR A 75 -13.79 -13.48 0.28
CA THR A 75 -14.78 -12.43 0.51
C THR A 75 -14.11 -11.07 0.76
N ALA A 76 -13.06 -11.04 1.58
CA ALA A 76 -12.28 -9.83 1.82
C ALA A 76 -11.58 -9.32 0.55
N TRP A 77 -11.06 -10.22 -0.30
CA TRP A 77 -10.50 -9.88 -1.60
C TRP A 77 -11.54 -9.23 -2.52
N ASN A 78 -12.72 -9.81 -2.62
CA ASN A 78 -13.80 -9.26 -3.43
C ASN A 78 -14.23 -7.87 -2.91
N TRP A 79 -14.33 -7.73 -1.58
CA TRP A 79 -14.62 -6.43 -0.97
C TRP A 79 -13.55 -5.38 -1.31
N GLY A 80 -12.26 -5.70 -1.13
CA GLY A 80 -11.15 -4.79 -1.41
C GLY A 80 -11.03 -4.41 -2.88
N THR A 81 -11.46 -5.29 -3.79
CA THR A 81 -11.37 -5.06 -5.23
C THR A 81 -12.61 -4.45 -5.86
N GLN A 82 -13.75 -4.46 -5.18
CA GLN A 82 -15.04 -3.98 -5.72
C GLN A 82 -15.65 -2.85 -4.90
N ASN A 83 -15.49 -2.87 -3.59
CA ASN A 83 -16.18 -1.97 -2.68
C ASN A 83 -15.24 -0.93 -2.03
N TYR A 84 -13.92 -1.08 -2.17
CA TYR A 84 -12.95 -0.13 -1.63
C TYR A 84 -12.13 0.54 -2.74
N PRO A 85 -12.58 1.71 -3.23
CA PRO A 85 -11.94 2.38 -4.39
C PRO A 85 -10.67 3.16 -4.03
N PHE A 86 -10.31 3.27 -2.75
CA PHE A 86 -9.21 4.12 -2.27
C PHE A 86 -7.86 3.39 -2.18
N SER A 87 -7.68 2.34 -2.95
CA SER A 87 -6.42 1.61 -3.05
C SER A 87 -6.02 1.34 -4.49
N SER A 88 -4.76 1.01 -4.72
CA SER A 88 -4.25 0.60 -6.03
C SER A 88 -4.61 -0.84 -6.41
N LEU A 89 -5.19 -1.62 -5.49
CA LEU A 89 -5.52 -3.03 -5.73
C LEU A 89 -6.49 -3.25 -6.90
N PRO A 90 -7.63 -2.53 -7.01
CA PRO A 90 -8.52 -2.69 -8.17
C PRO A 90 -7.86 -2.37 -9.51
N ASP A 91 -7.01 -1.35 -9.54
CA ASP A 91 -6.26 -0.96 -10.74
C ASP A 91 -5.23 -2.01 -11.12
N PHE A 92 -4.47 -2.51 -10.15
CA PHE A 92 -3.43 -3.50 -10.39
C PHE A 92 -3.99 -4.78 -11.00
N ILE A 93 -5.14 -5.26 -10.53
CA ILE A 93 -5.81 -6.45 -11.06
C ILE A 93 -6.72 -6.18 -12.27
N GLY A 94 -6.69 -4.97 -12.83
CA GLY A 94 -7.40 -4.62 -14.06
C GLY A 94 -8.92 -4.39 -13.92
N LYS A 95 -9.43 -4.25 -12.69
CA LYS A 95 -10.86 -3.96 -12.46
C LYS A 95 -11.20 -2.46 -12.52
N GLN A 96 -10.20 -1.62 -12.38
CA GLN A 96 -10.28 -0.17 -12.47
C GLN A 96 -9.09 0.33 -13.31
N LYS A 97 -9.20 1.51 -13.89
CA LYS A 97 -8.10 2.16 -14.62
C LYS A 97 -7.97 3.60 -14.15
N SER A 98 -7.04 3.84 -13.25
CA SER A 98 -6.68 5.18 -12.81
C SER A 98 -5.61 5.78 -13.71
N PRO A 99 -5.72 7.07 -14.11
CA PRO A 99 -4.65 7.74 -14.85
C PRO A 99 -3.41 8.05 -13.99
N LEU A 100 -3.48 7.80 -12.69
CA LEU A 100 -2.39 8.08 -11.74
C LEU A 100 -1.48 6.87 -11.52
N LEU A 101 -1.88 5.68 -11.98
CA LEU A 101 -1.17 4.44 -11.69
C LEU A 101 -0.48 3.90 -12.94
N GLU A 102 0.81 3.69 -12.80
CA GLU A 102 1.64 2.93 -13.72
C GLU A 102 2.03 1.62 -13.06
N LYS A 103 1.89 0.50 -13.75
CA LYS A 103 2.14 -0.84 -13.18
C LYS A 103 3.61 -1.22 -13.26
N ASP A 104 4.28 -0.80 -14.34
CA ASP A 104 5.71 -0.90 -14.57
C ASP A 104 6.30 -2.22 -14.01
N ILE A 105 7.38 -2.11 -13.24
CA ILE A 105 8.12 -3.23 -12.66
C ILE A 105 7.25 -4.24 -11.89
N LEU A 106 6.13 -3.81 -11.31
CA LEU A 106 5.23 -4.73 -10.58
C LEU A 106 4.45 -5.66 -11.51
N GLU A 107 4.15 -5.23 -12.74
CA GLU A 107 3.46 -6.09 -13.72
C GLU A 107 4.38 -7.23 -14.18
N ASP A 108 5.67 -6.93 -14.35
CA ASP A 108 6.67 -7.94 -14.74
C ASP A 108 6.98 -8.93 -13.60
N MET A 109 6.76 -8.51 -12.35
CA MET A 109 7.10 -9.30 -11.17
C MET A 109 6.13 -10.45 -10.89
N PHE A 110 4.88 -10.32 -11.32
CA PHE A 110 3.84 -11.32 -11.12
C PHE A 110 3.39 -11.88 -12.46
N SER A 111 3.44 -13.21 -12.62
CA SER A 111 3.08 -13.87 -13.87
C SER A 111 1.61 -13.67 -14.29
N SER A 112 0.75 -13.35 -13.34
CA SER A 112 -0.68 -13.07 -13.55
C SER A 112 -1.32 -12.42 -12.31
N HIS A 113 -2.53 -11.88 -12.48
CA HIS A 113 -3.34 -11.42 -11.33
C HIS A 113 -3.67 -12.56 -10.36
N ALA A 114 -3.78 -13.80 -10.85
CA ALA A 114 -3.98 -14.99 -10.03
C ALA A 114 -2.74 -15.31 -9.18
N ASP A 115 -1.54 -15.14 -9.75
CA ASP A 115 -0.28 -15.28 -9.03
C ASP A 115 -0.17 -14.21 -7.92
N PHE A 116 -0.48 -12.96 -8.23
CA PHE A 116 -0.52 -11.90 -7.23
C PHE A 116 -1.51 -12.21 -6.09
N LYS A 117 -2.71 -12.68 -6.41
CA LYS A 117 -3.71 -13.09 -5.41
C LYS A 117 -3.19 -14.23 -4.53
N LYS A 118 -2.54 -15.23 -5.15
CA LYS A 118 -1.95 -16.36 -4.44
C LYS A 118 -0.88 -15.92 -3.45
N VAL A 119 0.09 -15.11 -3.92
CA VAL A 119 1.16 -14.56 -3.06
C VAL A 119 0.57 -13.72 -1.93
N SER A 120 -0.45 -12.92 -2.21
CA SER A 120 -1.17 -12.13 -1.20
C SER A 120 -1.81 -13.01 -0.13
N LYS A 121 -2.45 -14.09 -0.54
CA LYS A 121 -3.08 -15.05 0.38
C LYS A 121 -2.05 -15.74 1.27
N GLU A 122 -0.96 -16.21 0.67
CA GLU A 122 0.15 -16.83 1.41
C GLU A 122 0.77 -15.86 2.42
N MET A 123 0.96 -14.59 2.03
CA MET A 123 1.48 -13.54 2.91
C MET A 123 0.55 -13.29 4.11
N ILE A 124 -0.75 -13.11 3.86
CA ILE A 124 -1.75 -12.85 4.91
C ILE A 124 -1.85 -14.05 5.88
N LEU A 125 -1.95 -15.28 5.36
CA LEU A 125 -2.12 -16.47 6.19
C LEU A 125 -0.87 -16.87 6.96
N SER A 126 0.32 -16.63 6.39
CA SER A 126 1.59 -16.96 7.06
C SER A 126 1.94 -16.04 8.23
N ARG A 127 1.28 -14.88 8.34
CA ARG A 127 1.60 -13.81 9.30
C ARG A 127 3.09 -13.42 9.35
N LYS A 128 3.85 -13.74 8.30
CA LYS A 128 5.28 -13.38 8.21
C LYS A 128 5.52 -11.87 8.19
N TRP A 129 4.49 -11.08 7.91
CA TRP A 129 4.52 -9.63 7.98
C TRP A 129 4.75 -9.14 9.43
N GLU A 130 4.23 -9.82 10.47
CA GLU A 130 4.45 -9.45 11.89
C GLU A 130 5.95 -9.38 12.21
N LYS A 131 6.72 -10.38 11.76
CA LYS A 131 8.19 -10.42 11.97
C LYS A 131 8.97 -9.43 11.11
N LYS A 132 8.41 -8.97 9.99
CA LYS A 132 9.08 -8.02 9.08
C LYS A 132 8.76 -6.58 9.42
N GLU A 133 7.61 -6.29 10.03
CA GLU A 133 7.29 -4.95 10.55
C GLU A 133 8.31 -4.50 11.59
N ASP A 134 8.79 -5.39 12.46
CA ASP A 134 9.82 -5.06 13.44
C ASP A 134 11.13 -4.62 12.78
N LYS A 135 11.52 -5.26 11.67
CA LYS A 135 12.68 -4.83 10.87
C LYS A 135 12.47 -3.45 10.21
N PHE A 136 11.26 -3.17 9.75
CA PHE A 136 10.91 -1.87 9.16
C PHE A 136 10.94 -0.75 10.20
N ARG A 137 10.45 -1.00 11.41
CA ARG A 137 10.51 -0.04 12.52
C ARG A 137 11.94 0.31 12.90
N ILE A 138 12.85 -0.66 12.89
CA ILE A 138 14.27 -0.45 13.22
C ILE A 138 14.96 0.42 12.18
N ILE A 139 14.71 0.20 10.87
CA ILE A 139 15.29 1.00 9.77
C ILE A 139 14.70 2.42 9.74
N THR A 140 13.54 2.64 10.35
CA THR A 140 12.85 3.93 10.34
C THR A 140 13.22 4.81 11.54
N LEU A 141 13.93 4.27 12.52
CA LEU A 141 14.35 4.97 13.75
C LEU A 141 15.83 5.40 13.73
N GLU A 142 16.61 5.02 12.71
CA GLU A 142 17.95 5.52 12.44
C GLU A 142 17.94 6.59 11.35
#